data_ae1b8924effc80fa18641af1fa2b07c8
#
_entry.id   ae1b8924effc80fa18641af1fa2b07c8
#
_cell.length_a   1.000
_cell.length_b   1.000
_cell.length_c   1.000
_cell.angle_alpha   90.00
_cell.angle_beta   90.00
_cell.angle_gamma   90.00
#
_symmetry.space_group_name_H-M   'P 1'
#
loop_
_entity.id
_entity.type
_entity.pdbx_description
1 polymer ?
#
loop_
_entity_poly.entity_id
_entity_poly.type
_entity_poly.pdbx_seq_one_letter_code
_entity_poly.pdbx_strand_id
1 'polypeptide(L)'
;MEDQNPADSEQAEPKSGSKKWLLIIVGLVVLLGGGGGAVYFLGFSAEAEENPEEATAEGLDEINDVFQLEPLVVNLADEDDIRYARIGVSLGLVSAKPGELVIEEKLLIPKLRDRLLVMVGQKTSNQLVSLEVQEALKTDIADFINQSLDPALGRVSEVYFTEFIIQ
;
A
#
# COMPACT_ATOMS: atom_id res chain seq x y z
N MET A 1 42.74 16.06 84.11
CA MET A 1 42.67 14.68 84.57
C MET A 1 42.09 13.93 83.35
N GLU A 2 43.07 13.42 82.60
CA GLU A 2 43.43 12.01 82.61
C GLU A 2 42.38 11.13 82.03
N ASP A 3 42.57 10.28 81.11
CA ASP A 3 43.76 9.64 80.58
C ASP A 3 43.44 8.80 79.34
N GLN A 4 44.40 8.79 78.42
CA GLN A 4 44.90 7.63 77.69
C GLN A 4 43.97 6.79 76.77
N ASN A 5 44.26 6.96 75.52
CA ASN A 5 44.73 6.02 74.47
C ASN A 5 45.18 4.65 75.05
N PRO A 6 45.30 3.58 74.26
CA PRO A 6 45.68 3.54 72.84
C PRO A 6 45.05 2.39 72.00
N ALA A 7 45.18 2.60 70.67
CA ALA A 7 45.54 1.64 69.64
C ALA A 7 45.10 0.16 69.75
N ASP A 8 44.46 -0.34 68.80
CA ASP A 8 45.07 -1.45 68.04
C ASP A 8 44.59 -1.49 66.58
N SER A 9 45.58 -1.42 65.76
CA SER A 9 45.53 -1.64 64.32
C SER A 9 45.42 -3.15 64.08
N GLU A 10 44.33 -3.62 63.56
CA GLU A 10 44.35 -4.97 63.03
C GLU A 10 43.98 -4.91 61.55
N GLN A 11 45.07 -4.98 60.76
CA GLN A 11 45.04 -5.30 59.35
C GLN A 11 44.36 -6.66 59.15
N ALA A 12 43.21 -6.67 58.65
CA ALA A 12 42.64 -7.89 58.05
C ALA A 12 43.09 -8.00 56.61
N GLU A 13 44.02 -8.87 56.37
CA GLU A 13 44.43 -9.34 55.06
C GLU A 13 43.26 -9.83 54.26
N PRO A 14 43.20 -9.57 52.91
CA PRO A 14 42.15 -10.12 52.05
C PRO A 14 42.37 -11.63 51.95
N LYS A 15 41.53 -12.39 52.58
CA LYS A 15 41.45 -13.83 52.37
C LYS A 15 41.22 -14.10 50.89
N SER A 16 42.22 -14.75 50.29
CA SER A 16 42.20 -15.39 48.99
C SER A 16 40.83 -16.05 48.73
N GLY A 17 39.92 -15.30 48.09
CA GLY A 17 38.67 -15.82 47.55
C GLY A 17 39.02 -16.90 46.55
N SER A 18 38.66 -18.12 46.89
CA SER A 18 38.98 -19.33 46.17
C SER A 18 38.70 -19.15 44.67
N LYS A 19 39.72 -19.54 43.86
CA LYS A 19 39.60 -19.60 42.39
C LYS A 19 38.30 -20.29 41.91
N LYS A 20 37.66 -21.05 42.79
CA LYS A 20 36.37 -21.71 42.59
C LYS A 20 35.20 -20.72 42.45
N TRP A 21 35.19 -19.59 43.15
CA TRP A 21 34.15 -18.58 43.05
C TRP A 21 34.23 -17.80 41.72
N LEU A 22 35.48 -17.58 41.28
CA LEU A 22 35.75 -16.95 39.98
C LEU A 22 35.28 -17.85 38.82
N LEU A 23 35.44 -19.16 38.93
CA LEU A 23 34.94 -20.13 37.98
C LEU A 23 33.40 -20.19 37.96
N ILE A 24 32.76 -19.98 39.12
CA ILE A 24 31.30 -19.94 39.22
C ILE A 24 30.76 -18.67 38.51
N ILE A 25 31.42 -17.52 38.69
CA ILE A 25 31.03 -16.28 38.05
C ILE A 25 31.23 -16.38 36.53
N VAL A 26 32.36 -16.93 36.07
CA VAL A 26 32.61 -17.14 34.64
C VAL A 26 31.60 -18.15 34.05
N GLY A 27 31.27 -19.22 34.76
CA GLY A 27 30.24 -20.17 34.37
C GLY A 27 28.86 -19.53 34.25
N LEU A 28 28.50 -18.64 35.21
CA LEU A 28 27.24 -17.92 35.20
C LEU A 28 27.13 -16.90 34.02
N VAL A 29 28.25 -16.22 33.75
CA VAL A 29 28.32 -15.27 32.60
C VAL A 29 28.19 -16.00 31.26
N VAL A 30 28.84 -17.18 31.13
CA VAL A 30 28.72 -18.01 29.91
C VAL A 30 27.32 -18.58 29.75
N LEU A 31 26.67 -18.94 30.86
CA LEU A 31 25.31 -19.50 30.84
C LEU A 31 24.26 -18.42 30.53
N LEU A 32 24.43 -17.19 31.04
CA LEU A 32 23.58 -16.06 30.77
C LEU A 32 23.88 -15.43 29.39
N GLY A 33 25.14 -15.37 28.98
CA GLY A 33 25.53 -14.82 27.67
C GLY A 33 25.35 -15.81 26.52
N GLY A 34 25.62 -17.10 26.74
CA GLY A 34 25.43 -18.13 25.72
C GLY A 34 23.95 -18.52 25.48
N GLY A 35 23.17 -18.56 26.55
CA GLY A 35 21.74 -18.84 26.45
C GLY A 35 20.95 -17.71 25.78
N GLY A 36 21.27 -16.44 26.11
CA GLY A 36 20.64 -15.27 25.51
C GLY A 36 20.96 -15.08 24.02
N GLY A 37 22.22 -15.36 23.65
CA GLY A 37 22.64 -15.29 22.24
C GLY A 37 22.03 -16.36 21.36
N ALA A 38 21.89 -17.60 21.88
CA ALA A 38 21.26 -18.69 21.15
C ALA A 38 19.75 -18.49 20.98
N VAL A 39 19.08 -17.95 22.02
CA VAL A 39 17.64 -17.62 21.94
C VAL A 39 17.42 -16.40 21.04
N TYR A 40 18.33 -15.43 21.04
CA TYR A 40 18.25 -14.26 20.14
C TYR A 40 18.51 -14.66 18.68
N PHE A 41 19.46 -15.59 18.44
CA PHE A 41 19.78 -16.04 17.08
C PHE A 41 18.77 -17.07 16.54
N LEU A 42 18.22 -17.93 17.39
CA LEU A 42 17.18 -18.90 17.00
C LEU A 42 15.77 -18.29 17.01
N GLY A 43 15.51 -17.26 17.82
CA GLY A 43 14.24 -16.55 17.86
C GLY A 43 14.10 -15.50 16.74
N PHE A 44 15.21 -15.01 16.15
CA PHE A 44 15.17 -14.07 15.03
C PHE A 44 15.25 -14.78 13.67
N SER A 45 15.53 -16.10 13.68
CA SER A 45 15.42 -16.97 12.49
C SER A 45 14.14 -17.81 12.52
N ALA A 46 13.23 -17.58 13.47
CA ALA A 46 11.88 -18.04 13.33
C ALA A 46 11.24 -17.16 12.25
N GLU A 47 11.12 -17.75 11.09
CA GLU A 47 10.28 -17.42 9.99
C GLU A 47 9.31 -16.27 10.36
N ALA A 48 9.51 -15.11 9.71
CA ALA A 48 8.38 -14.30 9.44
C ALA A 48 7.40 -15.26 8.74
N GLU A 49 6.44 -15.79 9.47
CA GLU A 49 5.20 -16.20 8.88
C GLU A 49 4.73 -14.94 8.16
N GLU A 50 5.02 -14.87 6.86
CA GLU A 50 4.32 -13.97 5.97
C GLU A 50 2.85 -14.28 6.23
N ASN A 51 2.22 -13.42 7.04
CA ASN A 51 0.79 -13.42 7.19
C ASN A 51 0.26 -13.22 5.76
N PRO A 52 -0.43 -14.21 5.16
CA PRO A 52 -0.91 -14.08 3.78
C PRO A 52 -1.86 -12.89 3.59
N GLU A 53 -2.33 -12.29 4.69
CA GLU A 53 -3.20 -11.12 4.68
C GLU A 53 -2.42 -9.78 4.60
N GLU A 54 -1.15 -9.70 5.07
CA GLU A 54 -0.32 -8.49 4.92
C GLU A 54 0.38 -8.43 3.55
N ALA A 55 0.76 -9.57 2.96
CA ALA A 55 1.33 -9.62 1.62
C ALA A 55 0.33 -9.19 0.52
N THR A 56 -0.98 -9.23 0.82
CA THR A 56 -2.04 -8.76 -0.08
C THR A 56 -2.26 -7.24 -0.05
N ALA A 57 -1.83 -6.53 1.00
CA ALA A 57 -2.08 -5.10 1.14
C ALA A 57 -0.95 -4.22 0.55
N GLU A 58 0.30 -4.64 0.62
CA GLU A 58 1.44 -3.86 0.11
C GLU A 58 1.60 -3.92 -1.43
N GLY A 59 1.01 -4.92 -2.10
CA GLY A 59 1.03 -5.03 -3.57
C GLY A 59 -0.15 -4.38 -4.28
N LEU A 60 -1.14 -3.86 -3.55
CA LEU A 60 -2.39 -3.33 -4.11
C LEU A 60 -2.38 -1.81 -4.36
N ASP A 61 -1.26 -1.12 -4.16
CA ASP A 61 -1.17 0.33 -4.37
C ASP A 61 -0.54 0.71 -5.72
N GLU A 62 0.05 -0.24 -6.43
CA GLU A 62 0.69 0.00 -7.72
C GLU A 62 -0.18 -0.55 -8.87
N ILE A 63 -0.37 0.27 -9.91
CA ILE A 63 -1.06 -0.15 -11.14
C ILE A 63 -0.30 -1.32 -11.75
N ASN A 64 -0.95 -2.47 -11.82
CA ASN A 64 -0.36 -3.72 -12.30
C ASN A 64 -1.10 -4.30 -13.52
N ASP A 65 -2.20 -3.66 -13.95
CA ASP A 65 -2.94 -4.03 -15.15
C ASP A 65 -3.55 -2.78 -15.83
N VAL A 66 -3.82 -2.87 -17.13
CA VAL A 66 -4.36 -1.78 -17.92
C VAL A 66 -5.45 -2.30 -18.84
N PHE A 67 -6.63 -1.68 -18.74
CA PHE A 67 -7.74 -1.95 -19.65
C PHE A 67 -7.99 -0.76 -20.57
N GLN A 68 -8.03 -0.99 -21.87
CA GLN A 68 -8.33 0.03 -22.87
C GLN A 68 -9.74 -0.14 -23.41
N LEU A 69 -10.57 0.90 -23.26
CA LEU A 69 -11.89 0.96 -23.85
C LEU A 69 -11.78 1.44 -25.30
N GLU A 70 -12.57 0.82 -26.18
CA GLU A 70 -12.68 1.33 -27.55
C GLU A 70 -13.22 2.78 -27.56
N PRO A 71 -12.66 3.68 -28.40
CA PRO A 71 -13.11 5.06 -28.44
C PRO A 71 -14.63 5.19 -28.71
N LEU A 72 -15.24 6.16 -28.04
CA LEU A 72 -16.65 6.50 -28.22
C LEU A 72 -16.79 7.83 -28.95
N VAL A 73 -17.81 7.94 -29.77
CA VAL A 73 -18.25 9.21 -30.35
C VAL A 73 -19.57 9.60 -29.71
N VAL A 74 -19.63 10.81 -29.15
CA VAL A 74 -20.77 11.31 -28.36
C VAL A 74 -21.19 12.65 -28.89
N ASN A 75 -22.51 12.84 -29.16
CA ASN A 75 -23.06 14.16 -29.46
C ASN A 75 -23.08 15.01 -28.18
N LEU A 76 -22.66 16.25 -28.30
CA LEU A 76 -22.58 17.20 -27.20
C LEU A 76 -23.89 18.02 -27.06
N ALA A 77 -24.05 18.69 -25.93
CA ALA A 77 -25.21 19.50 -25.58
C ALA A 77 -25.09 20.95 -26.07
N ASP A 78 -24.34 21.21 -27.14
CA ASP A 78 -24.26 22.53 -27.77
C ASP A 78 -25.59 22.85 -28.46
N GLU A 79 -26.11 24.08 -28.27
CA GLU A 79 -27.43 24.49 -28.80
C GLU A 79 -27.35 25.05 -30.21
N ASP A 80 -26.25 25.70 -30.57
CA ASP A 80 -26.12 26.44 -31.82
C ASP A 80 -25.66 25.54 -32.98
N ASP A 81 -24.81 24.56 -32.73
CA ASP A 81 -24.23 23.64 -33.71
C ASP A 81 -24.22 22.21 -33.20
N ILE A 82 -24.45 21.26 -34.08
CA ILE A 82 -24.26 19.84 -33.74
C ILE A 82 -22.77 19.57 -33.62
N ARG A 83 -22.30 19.35 -32.38
CA ARG A 83 -20.95 19.03 -32.06
C ARG A 83 -20.84 17.62 -31.49
N TYR A 84 -19.69 17.01 -31.66
CA TYR A 84 -19.44 15.71 -31.09
C TYR A 84 -18.02 15.62 -30.53
N ALA A 85 -17.86 14.81 -29.51
CA ALA A 85 -16.57 14.46 -28.96
C ALA A 85 -16.26 13.00 -29.28
N ARG A 86 -14.99 12.75 -29.64
CA ARG A 86 -14.42 11.41 -29.71
C ARG A 86 -13.47 11.23 -28.52
N ILE A 87 -13.76 10.22 -27.69
CA ILE A 87 -13.07 10.00 -26.43
C ILE A 87 -12.60 8.55 -26.37
N GLY A 88 -11.29 8.37 -26.20
CA GLY A 88 -10.65 7.10 -25.84
C GLY A 88 -10.32 7.10 -24.37
N VAL A 89 -10.59 6.01 -23.68
CA VAL A 89 -10.37 5.84 -22.24
C VAL A 89 -9.49 4.62 -21.99
N SER A 90 -8.51 4.78 -21.12
CA SER A 90 -7.71 3.68 -20.57
C SER A 90 -7.80 3.71 -19.05
N LEU A 91 -7.95 2.55 -18.44
CA LEU A 91 -8.08 2.38 -17.00
C LEU A 91 -6.82 1.72 -16.45
N GLY A 92 -6.17 2.38 -15.49
CA GLY A 92 -5.12 1.79 -14.69
C GLY A 92 -5.72 1.03 -13.52
N LEU A 93 -5.47 -0.26 -13.46
CA LEU A 93 -6.06 -1.19 -12.51
C LEU A 93 -5.03 -1.64 -11.49
N VAL A 94 -5.47 -1.76 -10.27
CA VAL A 94 -4.81 -2.52 -9.21
C VAL A 94 -5.59 -3.80 -9.06
N SER A 95 -5.08 -4.88 -9.62
CA SER A 95 -5.76 -6.18 -9.68
C SER A 95 -5.13 -7.18 -8.71
N ALA A 96 -5.95 -7.91 -7.98
CA ALA A 96 -5.51 -9.03 -7.16
C ALA A 96 -4.88 -10.17 -7.98
N LYS A 97 -5.23 -10.24 -9.27
CA LYS A 97 -4.68 -11.19 -10.24
C LYS A 97 -4.37 -10.48 -11.54
N PRO A 98 -3.16 -9.91 -11.69
CA PRO A 98 -2.75 -9.23 -12.91
C PRO A 98 -2.87 -10.14 -14.13
N GLY A 99 -3.38 -9.59 -15.25
CA GLY A 99 -3.62 -10.34 -16.48
C GLY A 99 -4.92 -11.15 -16.52
N GLU A 100 -5.66 -11.23 -15.42
CA GLU A 100 -7.02 -11.73 -15.39
C GLU A 100 -7.95 -10.51 -15.40
N LEU A 101 -8.53 -10.19 -16.57
CA LEU A 101 -9.35 -8.98 -16.76
C LEU A 101 -10.58 -9.01 -15.86
N VAL A 102 -10.47 -8.34 -14.74
CA VAL A 102 -11.52 -8.18 -13.73
C VAL A 102 -12.73 -7.40 -14.28
N ILE A 103 -12.56 -6.71 -15.41
CA ILE A 103 -13.58 -5.87 -16.06
C ILE A 103 -14.39 -6.65 -17.11
N GLU A 104 -14.01 -7.90 -17.42
CA GLU A 104 -14.76 -8.74 -18.39
C GLU A 104 -16.10 -9.30 -17.89
N GLU A 105 -16.61 -8.84 -16.75
CA GLU A 105 -18.02 -9.07 -16.48
C GLU A 105 -18.86 -8.53 -17.62
N LYS A 106 -19.56 -9.40 -18.31
CA LYS A 106 -20.29 -9.18 -19.57
C LYS A 106 -21.18 -7.92 -19.59
N LEU A 107 -21.50 -7.34 -18.43
CA LEU A 107 -22.33 -6.15 -18.29
C LEU A 107 -21.56 -4.90 -17.90
N LEU A 108 -20.33 -4.98 -17.40
CA LEU A 108 -19.61 -3.81 -16.91
C LEU A 108 -19.19 -2.90 -18.06
N ILE A 109 -18.66 -3.46 -19.14
CA ILE A 109 -18.26 -2.69 -20.33
C ILE A 109 -19.43 -1.94 -20.97
N PRO A 110 -20.58 -2.60 -21.27
CA PRO A 110 -21.75 -1.88 -21.76
C PRO A 110 -22.26 -0.78 -20.80
N LYS A 111 -22.28 -1.04 -19.50
CA LYS A 111 -22.69 -0.04 -18.50
C LYS A 111 -21.74 1.16 -18.47
N LEU A 112 -20.43 0.91 -18.55
CA LEU A 112 -19.42 1.96 -18.60
C LEU A 112 -19.60 2.81 -19.87
N ARG A 113 -19.80 2.19 -21.03
CA ARG A 113 -20.05 2.91 -22.29
C ARG A 113 -21.30 3.77 -22.19
N ASP A 114 -22.39 3.22 -21.69
CA ASP A 114 -23.65 3.96 -21.47
C ASP A 114 -23.45 5.14 -20.52
N ARG A 115 -22.76 4.91 -19.40
CA ARG A 115 -22.45 5.98 -18.44
C ARG A 115 -21.63 7.10 -19.06
N LEU A 116 -20.59 6.77 -19.85
CA LEU A 116 -19.77 7.75 -20.57
C LEU A 116 -20.60 8.56 -21.58
N LEU A 117 -21.46 7.90 -22.36
CA LEU A 117 -22.37 8.59 -23.30
C LEU A 117 -23.23 9.63 -22.59
N VAL A 118 -23.78 9.27 -21.42
CA VAL A 118 -24.61 10.20 -20.63
C VAL A 118 -23.80 11.34 -20.06
N MET A 119 -22.66 11.04 -19.41
CA MET A 119 -21.84 12.06 -18.73
C MET A 119 -21.24 13.08 -19.70
N VAL A 120 -20.77 12.62 -20.86
CA VAL A 120 -20.19 13.48 -21.89
C VAL A 120 -21.26 14.17 -22.70
N GLY A 121 -22.34 13.48 -23.08
CA GLY A 121 -23.43 14.04 -23.86
C GLY A 121 -24.23 15.16 -23.15
N GLN A 122 -24.12 15.27 -21.84
CA GLN A 122 -24.67 16.38 -21.05
C GLN A 122 -23.78 17.63 -21.02
N LYS A 123 -22.59 17.57 -21.60
CA LYS A 123 -21.63 18.67 -21.61
C LYS A 123 -21.61 19.37 -22.96
N THR A 124 -21.33 20.67 -22.93
CA THR A 124 -21.04 21.44 -24.14
C THR A 124 -19.56 21.33 -24.50
N SER A 125 -19.22 21.64 -25.75
CA SER A 125 -17.83 21.68 -26.22
C SER A 125 -16.96 22.60 -25.35
N ASN A 126 -17.45 23.77 -24.97
CA ASN A 126 -16.77 24.72 -24.12
C ASN A 126 -16.48 24.17 -22.70
N GLN A 127 -17.41 23.39 -22.15
CA GLN A 127 -17.19 22.74 -20.85
C GLN A 127 -16.13 21.67 -20.92
N LEU A 128 -16.09 20.88 -21.99
CA LEU A 128 -15.15 19.77 -22.16
C LEU A 128 -13.70 20.22 -22.40
N VAL A 129 -13.47 21.46 -22.85
CA VAL A 129 -12.13 22.03 -22.97
C VAL A 129 -11.49 22.34 -21.61
N SER A 130 -12.30 22.51 -20.56
CA SER A 130 -11.82 22.76 -19.20
C SER A 130 -11.12 21.52 -18.61
N LEU A 131 -9.87 21.70 -18.15
CA LEU A 131 -9.14 20.65 -17.46
C LEU A 131 -9.85 20.20 -16.19
N GLU A 132 -10.47 21.10 -15.46
CA GLU A 132 -11.25 20.78 -14.25
C GLU A 132 -12.40 19.82 -14.57
N VAL A 133 -13.12 20.05 -15.67
CA VAL A 133 -14.20 19.15 -16.11
C VAL A 133 -13.65 17.81 -16.56
N GLN A 134 -12.50 17.77 -17.23
CA GLN A 134 -11.87 16.52 -17.64
C GLN A 134 -11.41 15.69 -16.43
N GLU A 135 -10.80 16.31 -15.41
CA GLU A 135 -10.42 15.62 -14.19
C GLU A 135 -11.63 15.13 -13.39
N ALA A 136 -12.69 15.94 -13.30
CA ALA A 136 -13.95 15.49 -12.70
C ALA A 136 -14.54 14.28 -13.43
N LEU A 137 -14.51 14.25 -14.77
CA LEU A 137 -14.95 13.10 -15.55
C LEU A 137 -14.13 11.83 -15.26
N LYS A 138 -12.81 11.95 -15.12
CA LYS A 138 -11.96 10.81 -14.76
C LYS A 138 -12.33 10.24 -13.39
N THR A 139 -12.53 11.13 -12.41
CA THR A 139 -12.96 10.73 -11.06
C THR A 139 -14.32 10.03 -11.09
N ASP A 140 -15.30 10.62 -11.77
CA ASP A 140 -16.64 10.02 -11.90
C ASP A 140 -16.62 8.65 -12.59
N ILE A 141 -15.74 8.44 -13.57
CA ILE A 141 -15.53 7.15 -14.25
C ILE A 141 -14.95 6.12 -13.27
N ALA A 142 -13.89 6.50 -12.53
CA ALA A 142 -13.26 5.62 -11.56
C ALA A 142 -14.25 5.19 -10.47
N ASP A 143 -14.99 6.14 -9.92
CA ASP A 143 -15.98 5.90 -8.87
C ASP A 143 -17.11 4.98 -9.37
N PHE A 144 -17.62 5.23 -10.58
CA PHE A 144 -18.67 4.38 -11.17
C PHE A 144 -18.22 2.93 -11.32
N ILE A 145 -17.00 2.71 -11.79
CA ILE A 145 -16.47 1.35 -11.96
C ILE A 145 -16.23 0.71 -10.59
N ASN A 146 -15.59 1.41 -9.66
CA ASN A 146 -15.26 0.90 -8.33
C ASN A 146 -16.52 0.56 -7.50
N GLN A 147 -17.64 1.26 -7.71
CA GLN A 147 -18.91 0.90 -7.09
C GLN A 147 -19.53 -0.39 -7.67
N SER A 148 -19.14 -0.76 -8.87
CA SER A 148 -19.68 -1.93 -9.59
C SER A 148 -18.76 -3.14 -9.52
N LEU A 149 -17.51 -2.94 -9.12
CA LEU A 149 -16.48 -3.96 -9.05
C LEU A 149 -16.46 -4.59 -7.64
N ASP A 150 -16.19 -5.90 -7.57
CA ASP A 150 -15.90 -6.54 -6.29
C ASP A 150 -14.51 -6.06 -5.78
N PRO A 151 -14.44 -5.42 -4.61
CA PRO A 151 -13.16 -4.94 -4.06
C PRO A 151 -12.11 -6.05 -3.87
N ALA A 152 -12.54 -7.31 -3.70
CA ALA A 152 -11.64 -8.46 -3.58
C ALA A 152 -10.94 -8.80 -4.90
N LEU A 153 -11.46 -8.36 -6.03
CA LEU A 153 -10.88 -8.58 -7.35
C LEU A 153 -9.91 -7.47 -7.76
N GLY A 154 -10.07 -6.27 -7.18
CA GLY A 154 -9.22 -5.12 -7.47
C GLY A 154 -10.01 -3.81 -7.56
N ARG A 155 -9.36 -2.77 -8.06
CA ARG A 155 -9.95 -1.44 -8.22
C ARG A 155 -9.35 -0.69 -9.41
N VAL A 156 -10.09 0.27 -9.95
CA VAL A 156 -9.54 1.30 -10.82
C VAL A 156 -8.81 2.32 -9.95
N SER A 157 -7.53 2.49 -10.20
CA SER A 157 -6.69 3.47 -9.51
C SER A 157 -6.64 4.78 -10.27
N GLU A 158 -6.51 4.70 -11.59
CA GLU A 158 -6.39 5.88 -12.44
C GLU A 158 -7.17 5.74 -13.75
N VAL A 159 -7.61 6.86 -14.30
CA VAL A 159 -8.29 6.94 -15.58
C VAL A 159 -7.52 7.89 -16.49
N TYR A 160 -7.22 7.43 -17.70
CA TYR A 160 -6.51 8.19 -18.71
C TYR A 160 -7.40 8.42 -19.93
N PHE A 161 -7.43 9.66 -20.44
CA PHE A 161 -7.94 9.91 -21.78
C PHE A 161 -6.82 9.69 -22.80
N THR A 162 -6.95 8.67 -23.63
CA THR A 162 -6.00 8.34 -24.71
C THR A 162 -6.31 9.11 -25.99
N GLU A 163 -7.54 9.56 -26.13
CA GLU A 163 -8.02 10.39 -27.24
C GLU A 163 -9.10 11.34 -26.68
N PHE A 164 -9.03 12.61 -27.05
CA PHE A 164 -10.02 13.60 -26.63
C PHE A 164 -10.12 14.68 -27.73
N ILE A 165 -11.02 14.45 -28.68
CA ILE A 165 -11.21 15.31 -29.86
C ILE A 165 -12.62 15.85 -29.85
N ILE A 166 -12.75 17.16 -30.03
CA ILE A 166 -14.05 17.86 -30.15
C ILE A 166 -14.12 18.44 -31.57
N GLN A 167 -15.21 18.17 -32.25
CA GLN A 167 -15.47 18.63 -33.61
C GLN A 167 -16.87 19.17 -33.74
#